data_a45b9ea7e8c31b9e3d4e2fa28f7bef3e
#
_entry.id   a45b9ea7e8c31b9e3d4e2fa28f7bef3e
#
_cell.length_a   1.000
_cell.length_b   1.000
_cell.length_c   1.000
_cell.angle_alpha   90.00
_cell.angle_beta   90.00
_cell.angle_gamma   90.00
#
_symmetry.space_group_name_H-M   'P 1'
#
loop_
_entity.id
_entity.type
_entity.pdbx_description
1 polymer ?
#
loop_
_entity_poly.entity_id
_entity_poly.type
_entity_poly.pdbx_seq_one_letter_code
_entity_poly.pdbx_strand_id
1 'polypeptide(L)'
;MANLEVPPAAVSEQAREQLGRQVDAHVYDEIRELWKRHSIAEEHRDLAGLIATLTEDCVYEIPERKQQWSGHAGATEFYNGLLTAFPDIHFALTEIVIGPQGVCEEALVTATHARDWLGVGASGHRLEFTVVIFFPWHADKRLFAGERIHVSGLSF
;
A
#
# COMPACT_ATOMS: atom_id res chain seq x y z
N MET A 1 26.63 -18.63 14.94
CA MET A 1 25.40 -17.85 15.05
C MET A 1 24.29 -18.82 15.43
N ALA A 2 23.62 -18.56 16.55
CA ALA A 2 22.49 -19.38 16.96
C ALA A 2 21.38 -19.25 15.91
N ASN A 3 20.97 -20.37 15.31
CA ASN A 3 19.76 -20.44 14.51
C ASN A 3 18.60 -20.10 15.47
N LEU A 4 18.07 -18.89 15.37
CA LEU A 4 16.83 -18.52 16.04
C LEU A 4 15.70 -19.30 15.35
N GLU A 5 15.43 -20.51 15.84
CA GLU A 5 14.28 -21.28 15.40
C GLU A 5 13.01 -20.57 15.87
N VAL A 6 12.32 -19.94 14.93
CA VAL A 6 10.99 -19.38 15.21
C VAL A 6 10.02 -20.53 15.42
N PRO A 7 9.24 -20.56 16.53
CA PRO A 7 8.32 -21.63 16.82
C PRO A 7 7.34 -21.89 15.65
N PRO A 8 7.18 -23.14 15.18
CA PRO A 8 6.36 -23.46 14.01
C PRO A 8 4.92 -22.97 14.12
N ALA A 9 4.33 -22.98 15.31
CA ALA A 9 2.95 -22.60 15.56
C ALA A 9 2.69 -21.08 15.55
N ALA A 10 3.75 -20.25 15.59
CA ALA A 10 3.65 -18.79 15.69
C ALA A 10 3.83 -18.06 14.34
N VAL A 11 4.13 -18.79 13.26
CA VAL A 11 4.55 -18.18 11.98
C VAL A 11 3.85 -18.89 10.83
N SER A 12 3.16 -18.13 9.96
CA SER A 12 2.59 -18.66 8.72
C SER A 12 3.70 -19.16 7.78
N GLU A 13 3.33 -20.04 6.83
CA GLU A 13 4.27 -20.52 5.81
C GLU A 13 4.88 -19.37 5.01
N GLN A 14 4.05 -18.42 4.59
CA GLN A 14 4.49 -17.20 3.90
C GLN A 14 5.50 -16.38 4.73
N ALA A 15 5.21 -16.14 6.00
CA ALA A 15 6.10 -15.38 6.86
C ALA A 15 7.43 -16.12 7.11
N ARG A 16 7.38 -17.45 7.18
CA ARG A 16 8.58 -18.29 7.31
C ARG A 16 9.48 -18.19 6.08
N GLU A 17 8.88 -18.23 4.88
CA GLU A 17 9.61 -18.03 3.63
C GLU A 17 10.25 -16.63 3.60
N GLN A 18 9.51 -15.60 3.98
CA GLN A 18 9.99 -14.22 4.04
C GLN A 18 11.15 -14.03 5.01
N LEU A 19 11.13 -14.69 6.18
CA LEU A 19 12.24 -14.65 7.15
C LEU A 19 13.55 -15.24 6.60
N GLY A 20 13.46 -16.15 5.65
CA GLY A 20 14.62 -16.76 4.98
C GLY A 20 15.20 -15.95 3.84
N ARG A 21 14.51 -14.89 3.37
CA ARG A 21 14.96 -14.10 2.21
C ARG A 21 16.20 -13.27 2.54
N GLN A 22 17.15 -13.28 1.61
CA GLN A 22 18.36 -12.46 1.69
C GLN A 22 18.07 -11.04 1.19
N VAL A 23 18.70 -10.06 1.81
CA VAL A 23 18.71 -8.68 1.31
C VAL A 23 19.77 -8.56 0.21
N ASP A 24 19.34 -8.14 -0.97
CA ASP A 24 20.18 -7.82 -2.12
C ASP A 24 20.15 -6.32 -2.38
N ALA A 25 21.32 -5.67 -2.46
CA ALA A 25 21.41 -4.22 -2.58
C ALA A 25 20.81 -3.71 -3.89
N HIS A 26 20.94 -4.47 -4.98
CA HIS A 26 20.38 -4.10 -6.28
C HIS A 26 18.84 -4.17 -6.27
N VAL A 27 18.30 -5.25 -5.74
CA VAL A 27 16.84 -5.43 -5.57
C VAL A 27 16.28 -4.35 -4.63
N TYR A 28 16.99 -4.04 -3.54
CA TYR A 28 16.61 -2.94 -2.65
C TYR A 28 16.50 -1.60 -3.39
N ASP A 29 17.49 -1.27 -4.20
CA ASP A 29 17.48 -0.02 -4.98
C ASP A 29 16.34 0.00 -5.99
N GLU A 30 16.03 -1.11 -6.65
CA GLU A 30 14.89 -1.23 -7.57
C GLU A 30 13.56 -1.01 -6.89
N ILE A 31 13.34 -1.66 -5.74
CA ILE A 31 12.10 -1.51 -4.97
C ILE A 31 11.96 -0.07 -4.51
N ARG A 32 13.04 0.55 -4.01
CA ARG A 32 13.06 1.95 -3.60
C ARG A 32 12.68 2.90 -4.73
N GLU A 33 13.29 2.74 -5.91
CA GLU A 33 13.02 3.59 -7.07
C GLU A 33 11.60 3.36 -7.64
N LEU A 34 11.10 2.12 -7.58
CA LEU A 34 9.71 1.83 -7.95
C LEU A 34 8.73 2.51 -7.00
N TRP A 35 8.98 2.42 -5.68
CA TRP A 35 8.14 3.09 -4.68
C TRP A 35 8.14 4.61 -4.88
N LYS A 36 9.28 5.24 -5.13
CA LYS A 36 9.34 6.67 -5.44
C LYS A 36 8.49 7.05 -6.66
N ARG A 37 8.58 6.27 -7.75
CA ARG A 37 7.75 6.50 -8.95
C ARG A 37 6.27 6.38 -8.63
N HIS A 38 5.89 5.38 -7.84
CA HIS A 38 4.52 5.18 -7.39
C HIS A 38 4.01 6.38 -6.59
N SER A 39 4.73 6.77 -5.54
CA SER A 39 4.36 7.91 -4.66
C SER A 39 4.29 9.24 -5.41
N ILE A 40 5.24 9.49 -6.32
CA ILE A 40 5.23 10.71 -7.15
C ILE A 40 4.01 10.73 -8.08
N ALA A 41 3.68 9.60 -8.71
CA ALA A 41 2.50 9.50 -9.56
C ALA A 41 1.20 9.71 -8.76
N GLU A 42 1.11 9.17 -7.56
CA GLU A 42 -0.02 9.38 -6.65
C GLU A 42 -0.17 10.86 -6.26
N GLU A 43 0.90 11.51 -5.84
CA GLU A 43 0.91 12.93 -5.47
C GLU A 43 0.46 13.82 -6.64
N HIS A 44 0.90 13.51 -7.85
CA HIS A 44 0.52 14.24 -9.06
C HIS A 44 -0.83 13.82 -9.66
N ARG A 45 -1.54 12.87 -9.05
CA ARG A 45 -2.80 12.31 -9.58
C ARG A 45 -2.60 11.68 -10.98
N ASP A 46 -1.40 11.23 -11.28
CA ASP A 46 -1.04 10.53 -12.52
C ASP A 46 -1.44 9.05 -12.41
N LEU A 47 -2.70 8.77 -12.69
CA LEU A 47 -3.24 7.41 -12.61
C LEU A 47 -2.52 6.44 -13.54
N ALA A 48 -2.14 6.88 -14.75
CA ALA A 48 -1.42 6.03 -15.69
C ALA A 48 -0.01 5.69 -15.17
N GLY A 49 0.72 6.67 -14.64
CA GLY A 49 2.02 6.46 -14.01
C GLY A 49 1.96 5.54 -12.80
N LEU A 50 0.90 5.66 -12.00
CA LEU A 50 0.65 4.81 -10.84
C LEU A 50 0.39 3.36 -11.25
N ILE A 51 -0.53 3.13 -12.18
CA ILE A 51 -0.85 1.79 -12.70
C ILE A 51 0.38 1.13 -13.34
N ALA A 52 1.26 1.90 -13.99
CA ALA A 52 2.50 1.37 -14.57
C ALA A 52 3.48 0.79 -13.55
N THR A 53 3.31 1.03 -12.25
CA THR A 53 4.11 0.45 -11.18
C THR A 53 3.56 -0.88 -10.65
N LEU A 54 2.41 -1.32 -11.15
CA LEU A 54 1.65 -2.47 -10.64
C LEU A 54 1.67 -3.65 -11.62
N THR A 55 1.65 -4.86 -11.08
CA THR A 55 1.40 -6.06 -11.89
C THR A 55 -0.03 -6.05 -12.43
N GLU A 56 -0.26 -6.72 -13.57
CA GLU A 56 -1.59 -6.79 -14.19
C GLU A 56 -2.65 -7.43 -13.27
N ASP A 57 -2.21 -8.34 -12.40
CA ASP A 57 -3.01 -9.08 -11.43
C ASP A 57 -2.91 -8.52 -10.01
N CYS A 58 -2.52 -7.25 -9.87
CA CYS A 58 -2.39 -6.59 -8.57
C CYS A 58 -3.67 -6.65 -7.75
N VAL A 59 -3.53 -6.61 -6.43
CA VAL A 59 -4.64 -6.60 -5.49
C VAL A 59 -4.48 -5.44 -4.52
N TYR A 60 -5.50 -4.60 -4.46
CA TYR A 60 -5.68 -3.58 -3.45
C TYR A 60 -6.65 -4.08 -2.41
N GLU A 61 -6.33 -3.96 -1.13
CA GLU A 61 -7.23 -4.40 -0.06
C GLU A 61 -7.20 -3.50 1.17
N ILE A 62 -8.36 -3.34 1.79
CA ILE A 62 -8.52 -2.77 3.12
C ILE A 62 -9.13 -3.86 4.00
N PRO A 63 -8.30 -4.66 4.72
CA PRO A 63 -8.75 -5.85 5.44
C PRO A 63 -9.83 -5.56 6.48
N GLU A 64 -9.71 -4.45 7.21
CA GLU A 64 -10.66 -4.06 8.26
C GLU A 64 -12.06 -3.79 7.71
N ARG A 65 -12.14 -3.43 6.43
CA ARG A 65 -13.41 -3.16 5.73
C ARG A 65 -13.87 -4.35 4.88
N LYS A 66 -13.06 -5.41 4.78
CA LYS A 66 -13.29 -6.55 3.88
C LYS A 66 -13.52 -6.13 2.43
N GLN A 67 -12.81 -5.09 2.00
CA GLN A 67 -12.85 -4.55 0.64
C GLN A 67 -11.61 -4.97 -0.13
N GLN A 68 -11.83 -5.32 -1.40
CA GLN A 68 -10.75 -5.74 -2.29
C GLN A 68 -11.05 -5.31 -3.72
N TRP A 69 -10.02 -4.88 -4.45
CA TRP A 69 -10.04 -4.53 -5.86
C TRP A 69 -8.94 -5.30 -6.57
N SER A 70 -9.24 -5.89 -7.73
CA SER A 70 -8.32 -6.80 -8.43
C SER A 70 -7.97 -6.28 -9.82
N GLY A 71 -6.69 -6.42 -10.18
CA GLY A 71 -6.12 -6.02 -11.45
C GLY A 71 -6.07 -4.51 -11.66
N HIS A 72 -5.56 -4.09 -12.82
CA HIS A 72 -5.45 -2.68 -13.16
C HIS A 72 -6.81 -1.95 -13.15
N ALA A 73 -7.88 -2.64 -13.57
CA ALA A 73 -9.24 -2.07 -13.51
C ALA A 73 -9.67 -1.81 -12.07
N GLY A 74 -9.42 -2.76 -11.15
CA GLY A 74 -9.73 -2.59 -9.74
C GLY A 74 -8.89 -1.50 -9.07
N ALA A 75 -7.59 -1.44 -9.33
CA ALA A 75 -6.73 -0.37 -8.84
C ALA A 75 -7.20 1.01 -9.35
N THR A 76 -7.60 1.10 -10.62
CA THR A 76 -8.17 2.32 -11.20
C THR A 76 -9.47 2.73 -10.51
N GLU A 77 -10.36 1.79 -10.23
CA GLU A 77 -11.60 2.02 -9.48
C GLU A 77 -11.30 2.54 -8.07
N PHE A 78 -10.37 1.89 -7.37
CA PHE A 78 -9.94 2.28 -6.03
C PHE A 78 -9.45 3.73 -6.00
N TYR A 79 -8.49 4.10 -6.86
CA TYR A 79 -7.94 5.45 -6.88
C TYR A 79 -8.94 6.50 -7.32
N ASN A 80 -9.77 6.24 -8.32
CA ASN A 80 -10.83 7.17 -8.74
C ASN A 80 -11.82 7.41 -7.60
N GLY A 81 -12.21 6.37 -6.87
CA GLY A 81 -13.07 6.48 -5.70
C GLY A 81 -12.42 7.30 -4.59
N LEU A 82 -11.16 6.97 -4.23
CA LEU A 82 -10.40 7.65 -3.19
C LEU A 82 -10.25 9.15 -3.51
N LEU A 83 -9.76 9.49 -4.70
CA LEU A 83 -9.51 10.86 -5.10
C LEU A 83 -10.78 11.68 -5.30
N THR A 84 -11.90 11.03 -5.60
CA THR A 84 -13.22 11.69 -5.66
C THR A 84 -13.76 11.96 -4.26
N ALA A 85 -13.62 10.99 -3.35
CA ALA A 85 -14.11 11.14 -1.98
C ALA A 85 -13.27 12.17 -1.19
N PHE A 86 -11.98 12.22 -1.46
CA PHE A 86 -10.99 13.03 -0.76
C PHE A 86 -10.15 13.86 -1.74
N PRO A 87 -10.71 14.89 -2.40
CA PRO A 87 -10.03 15.59 -3.49
C PRO A 87 -8.76 16.34 -3.08
N ASP A 88 -8.61 16.66 -1.81
CA ASP A 88 -7.45 17.32 -1.19
C ASP A 88 -6.58 16.37 -0.35
N ILE A 89 -6.70 15.06 -0.58
CA ILE A 89 -5.94 14.07 0.18
C ILE A 89 -4.43 14.29 0.03
N HIS A 90 -3.74 14.25 1.16
CA HIS A 90 -2.30 14.39 1.25
C HIS A 90 -1.74 13.35 2.19
N PHE A 91 -0.67 12.68 1.76
CA PHE A 91 0.06 11.68 2.52
C PHE A 91 1.40 12.26 2.96
N ALA A 92 1.61 12.41 4.25
CA ALA A 92 2.90 12.77 4.80
C ALA A 92 3.59 11.51 5.31
N LEU A 93 4.58 11.00 4.57
CA LEU A 93 5.35 9.82 4.95
C LEU A 93 6.04 10.06 6.30
N THR A 94 5.77 9.21 7.29
CA THR A 94 6.34 9.29 8.63
C THR A 94 7.38 8.20 8.88
N GLU A 95 7.19 7.02 8.29
CA GLU A 95 8.08 5.86 8.45
C GLU A 95 8.08 5.01 7.18
N ILE A 96 9.21 4.38 6.86
CA ILE A 96 9.31 3.45 5.72
C ILE A 96 10.34 2.36 5.99
N VAL A 97 9.95 1.13 5.66
CA VAL A 97 10.83 -0.06 5.69
C VAL A 97 10.82 -0.71 4.32
N ILE A 98 12.01 -0.96 3.77
CA ILE A 98 12.18 -1.66 2.49
C ILE A 98 12.93 -2.95 2.74
N GLY A 99 12.39 -4.04 2.25
CA GLY A 99 12.98 -5.37 2.35
C GLY A 99 12.77 -6.18 1.07
N PRO A 100 13.28 -7.43 1.03
CA PRO A 100 13.19 -8.27 -0.18
C PRO A 100 11.76 -8.66 -0.53
N GLN A 101 10.80 -8.49 0.36
CA GLN A 101 9.38 -8.74 0.13
C GLN A 101 8.59 -7.49 -0.31
N GLY A 102 9.22 -6.31 -0.33
CA GLY A 102 8.59 -5.07 -0.74
C GLY A 102 8.76 -3.93 0.25
N VAL A 103 7.75 -3.08 0.35
CA VAL A 103 7.74 -1.88 1.19
C VAL A 103 6.65 -1.97 2.24
N CYS A 104 6.95 -1.50 3.44
CA CYS A 104 5.95 -1.13 4.43
C CYS A 104 6.16 0.33 4.79
N GLU A 105 5.14 1.15 4.63
CA GLU A 105 5.19 2.56 5.01
C GLU A 105 4.12 2.91 6.02
N GLU A 106 4.38 3.97 6.78
CA GLU A 106 3.38 4.67 7.58
C GLU A 106 3.29 6.11 7.09
N ALA A 107 2.07 6.60 6.92
CA ALA A 107 1.83 8.00 6.56
C ALA A 107 0.73 8.62 7.42
N LEU A 108 0.92 9.89 7.77
CA LEU A 108 -0.14 10.73 8.29
C LEU A 108 -0.93 11.28 7.10
N VAL A 109 -2.22 11.00 7.07
CA VAL A 109 -3.12 11.42 6.01
C VAL A 109 -3.98 12.59 6.51
N THR A 110 -4.08 13.63 5.69
CA THR A 110 -5.05 14.72 5.88
C THR A 110 -5.92 14.83 4.65
N ALA A 111 -7.23 14.98 4.84
CA ALA A 111 -8.19 15.03 3.74
C ALA A 111 -9.51 15.67 4.16
N THR A 112 -10.27 16.23 3.22
CA THR A 112 -11.67 16.61 3.41
C THR A 112 -12.57 15.52 2.84
N HIS A 113 -13.47 14.96 3.65
CA HIS A 113 -14.42 13.93 3.23
C HIS A 113 -15.58 14.56 2.42
N ALA A 114 -15.33 14.77 1.15
CA ALA A 114 -16.20 15.54 0.27
C ALA A 114 -17.28 14.71 -0.45
N ARG A 115 -17.09 13.39 -0.61
CA ARG A 115 -18.04 12.46 -1.23
C ARG A 115 -18.07 11.15 -0.48
N ASP A 116 -19.08 10.34 -0.73
CA ASP A 116 -19.23 9.03 -0.12
C ASP A 116 -18.02 8.13 -0.39
N TRP A 117 -17.57 7.40 0.61
CA TRP A 117 -16.44 6.47 0.54
C TRP A 117 -16.76 5.19 1.30
N LEU A 118 -16.62 4.04 0.65
CA LEU A 118 -16.81 2.70 1.25
C LEU A 118 -18.13 2.55 2.03
N GLY A 119 -19.21 3.12 1.49
CA GLY A 119 -20.53 3.06 2.12
C GLY A 119 -20.76 4.08 3.25
N VAL A 120 -19.81 4.97 3.48
CA VAL A 120 -19.93 6.06 4.45
C VAL A 120 -20.24 7.37 3.70
N GLY A 121 -21.32 8.03 4.09
CA GLY A 121 -21.73 9.30 3.51
C GLY A 121 -20.74 10.42 3.80
N ALA A 122 -20.61 11.36 2.84
CA ALA A 122 -19.74 12.52 2.97
C ALA A 122 -20.04 13.32 4.24
N SER A 123 -19.03 13.59 5.06
CA SER A 123 -19.18 14.43 6.26
C SER A 123 -18.90 15.91 6.00
N GLY A 124 -18.16 16.24 4.94
CA GLY A 124 -17.64 17.58 4.68
C GLY A 124 -16.53 18.02 5.64
N HIS A 125 -16.16 17.17 6.60
CA HIS A 125 -15.16 17.50 7.59
C HIS A 125 -13.75 17.24 7.08
N ARG A 126 -12.78 18.02 7.58
CA ARG A 126 -11.37 17.69 7.46
C ARG A 126 -11.03 16.57 8.43
N LEU A 127 -10.41 15.54 7.92
CA LEU A 127 -9.98 14.35 8.66
C LEU A 127 -8.46 14.32 8.76
N GLU A 128 -7.98 13.71 9.83
CA GLU A 128 -6.59 13.36 10.03
C GLU A 128 -6.54 11.93 10.57
N PHE A 129 -5.78 11.06 9.93
CA PHE A 129 -5.66 9.67 10.31
C PHE A 129 -4.32 9.07 9.84
N THR A 130 -3.95 7.93 10.38
CA THR A 130 -2.73 7.22 9.99
C THR A 130 -3.07 6.02 9.11
N VAL A 131 -2.27 5.81 8.07
CA VAL A 131 -2.30 4.58 7.27
C VAL A 131 -0.98 3.84 7.40
N VAL A 132 -1.05 2.51 7.39
CA VAL A 132 0.10 1.62 7.19
C VAL A 132 -0.17 0.84 5.92
N ILE A 133 0.73 0.91 4.94
CA ILE A 133 0.55 0.31 3.63
C ILE A 133 1.69 -0.66 3.35
N PHE A 134 1.32 -1.90 3.00
CA PHE A 134 2.25 -2.89 2.47
C PHE A 134 2.15 -2.90 0.94
N PHE A 135 3.31 -2.78 0.29
CA PHE A 135 3.48 -2.91 -1.17
C PHE A 135 4.24 -4.21 -1.44
N PRO A 136 3.55 -5.33 -1.70
CA PRO A 136 4.23 -6.59 -1.99
C PRO A 136 5.04 -6.50 -3.28
N TRP A 137 6.32 -6.89 -3.24
CA TRP A 137 7.19 -6.95 -4.40
C TRP A 137 7.03 -8.26 -5.17
N HIS A 138 6.77 -8.18 -6.48
CA HIS A 138 6.77 -9.31 -7.37
C HIS A 138 8.12 -9.40 -8.09
N ALA A 139 8.98 -10.32 -7.66
CA ALA A 139 10.38 -10.38 -8.09
C ALA A 139 10.55 -10.59 -9.60
N ASP A 140 9.75 -11.47 -10.22
CA ASP A 140 9.87 -11.77 -11.65
C ASP A 140 9.38 -10.63 -12.54
N LYS A 141 8.30 -9.97 -12.15
CA LYS A 141 7.70 -8.83 -12.88
C LYS A 141 8.37 -7.51 -12.55
N ARG A 142 9.10 -7.44 -11.43
CA ARG A 142 9.78 -6.23 -10.90
C ARG A 142 8.82 -5.05 -10.73
N LEU A 143 7.63 -5.34 -10.23
CA LEU A 143 6.53 -4.42 -9.97
C LEU A 143 5.89 -4.75 -8.63
N PHE A 144 5.07 -3.83 -8.11
CA PHE A 144 4.26 -4.13 -6.93
C PHE A 144 3.05 -4.98 -7.29
N ALA A 145 2.74 -5.95 -6.44
CA ALA A 145 1.57 -6.81 -6.59
C ALA A 145 0.29 -6.18 -6.00
N GLY A 146 0.31 -4.89 -5.70
CA GLY A 146 -0.80 -4.13 -5.15
C GLY A 146 -0.47 -3.49 -3.82
N GLU A 147 -1.51 -3.24 -3.01
CA GLU A 147 -1.39 -2.62 -1.69
C GLU A 147 -2.31 -3.30 -0.68
N ARG A 148 -1.81 -3.51 0.54
CA ARG A 148 -2.63 -3.83 1.70
C ARG A 148 -2.62 -2.64 2.64
N ILE A 149 -3.78 -2.00 2.79
CA ILE A 149 -3.93 -0.72 3.46
C ILE A 149 -4.62 -0.93 4.80
N HIS A 150 -3.94 -0.54 5.88
CA HIS A 150 -4.48 -0.52 7.24
C HIS A 150 -4.69 0.92 7.67
N VAL A 151 -5.87 1.22 8.20
CA VAL A 151 -6.26 2.58 8.58
C VAL A 151 -6.49 2.64 10.08
N SER A 152 -5.87 3.59 10.76
CA SER A 152 -6.08 3.82 12.19
C SER A 152 -6.41 5.29 12.49
N GLY A 153 -7.17 5.51 13.56
CA GLY A 153 -7.57 6.86 13.98
C GLY A 153 -8.73 7.45 13.18
N LEU A 154 -9.31 6.69 12.27
CA LEU A 154 -10.49 7.10 11.51
C LEU A 154 -11.74 6.47 12.12
N SER A 155 -12.55 7.27 12.77
CA SER A 155 -13.92 6.89 13.17
C SER A 155 -14.89 7.48 12.14
N PHE A 156 -15.57 6.58 11.47
CA PHE A 156 -16.71 6.95 10.61
C PHE A 156 -18.01 6.89 11.40
#